data_c39a0dbd12b36ec14aa50b48d930ecf9
#
_entry.id   c39a0dbd12b36ec14aa50b48d930ecf9
#
_cell.length_a   1.000
_cell.length_b   1.000
_cell.length_c   1.000
_cell.angle_alpha   90.00
_cell.angle_beta   90.00
_cell.angle_gamma   90.00
#
_symmetry.space_group_name_H-M   'P 1'
#
loop_
_entity.id
_entity.type
_entity.pdbx_description
1 polymer ?
#
loop_
_entity_poly.entity_id
_entity_poly.type
_entity_poly.pdbx_seq_one_letter_code
_entity_poly.pdbx_strand_id
1 'polypeptide(L)'
;MTNNKMVCDLETGICGEAGDETFETIDLNQPQKKVTLYYVTDPICSHCWALEPVLRKFEEQYGQYFELHTVMGGLLESWDGFADVANGIGSPSDVAGHWREVGEYSRMPIDGSLWHDNPVHSSFIPSRVYKIVQQQDEQLARTFLRRAREAVFAFNENIADELVLINIVNQLGLDGEAIVKEAELTKGHELLDQDFAQARSLGVRGFPTIIMVNEENKGVKIVGSRPLEYYVKGLEQILGTTEPLQAQTPASLKKLLEKEGLLFSKEIEVLYDLEQNQVSSFIGAGISSDDYELSEILGEAYIVKK
;
A
#
# COMPACT_ATOMS: atom_id res chain seq x y z
N MET A 1 26.76 20.87 -17.98
CA MET A 1 28.16 20.57 -17.56
C MET A 1 28.34 21.25 -16.22
N THR A 2 27.98 20.58 -15.14
CA THR A 2 28.20 21.05 -13.77
C THR A 2 29.60 20.65 -13.38
N ASN A 3 30.46 21.67 -13.22
CA ASN A 3 31.84 21.53 -12.79
C ASN A 3 31.85 21.22 -11.28
N ASN A 4 31.86 19.93 -10.93
CA ASN A 4 32.04 19.49 -9.54
C ASN A 4 33.51 19.70 -9.18
N LYS A 5 33.85 20.87 -8.62
CA LYS A 5 35.15 21.12 -8.05
C LYS A 5 35.22 20.44 -6.69
N MET A 6 35.95 19.33 -6.60
CA MET A 6 36.44 18.85 -5.30
C MET A 6 37.30 19.98 -4.70
N VAL A 7 36.82 20.58 -3.64
CA VAL A 7 37.55 21.56 -2.85
C VAL A 7 38.06 20.83 -1.61
N CYS A 8 39.37 20.88 -1.35
CA CYS A 8 39.93 20.43 -0.09
C CYS A 8 40.06 21.63 0.82
N ASP A 9 39.42 21.56 1.98
CA ASP A 9 39.49 22.59 3.00
C ASP A 9 40.62 22.23 4.01
N LEU A 10 41.57 23.12 4.13
CA LEU A 10 42.74 22.91 4.98
C LEU A 10 42.47 23.14 6.50
N GLU A 11 41.38 23.85 6.85
CA GLU A 11 41.01 24.06 8.24
C GLU A 11 40.21 22.87 8.81
N THR A 12 39.33 22.28 7.99
CA THR A 12 38.53 21.10 8.38
C THR A 12 39.18 19.78 8.00
N GLY A 13 40.16 19.78 7.07
CA GLY A 13 40.84 18.59 6.58
C GLY A 13 39.99 17.71 5.68
N ILE A 14 38.87 18.25 5.11
CA ILE A 14 37.93 17.52 4.28
C ILE A 14 38.18 17.84 2.79
N CYS A 15 38.24 16.81 1.95
CA CYS A 15 38.20 16.93 0.50
C CYS A 15 36.85 16.42 -0.02
N GLY A 16 35.94 17.33 -0.38
CA GLY A 16 34.60 17.02 -0.85
C GLY A 16 33.58 18.08 -0.43
N GLU A 17 32.30 17.78 -0.54
CA GLU A 17 31.24 18.62 0.02
C GLU A 17 31.17 18.35 1.53
N ALA A 18 31.50 19.37 2.33
CA ALA A 18 31.31 19.36 3.77
C ALA A 18 29.94 20.01 4.09
N GLY A 19 29.10 19.31 4.82
CA GLY A 19 27.97 19.93 5.50
C GLY A 19 28.43 20.80 6.68
N ASP A 20 27.56 21.66 7.19
CA ASP A 20 27.86 22.57 8.32
C ASP A 20 28.15 21.86 9.66
N GLU A 21 27.98 20.51 9.72
CA GLU A 21 28.20 19.72 10.93
C GLU A 21 29.57 19.00 10.90
N THR A 22 30.40 19.24 11.89
CA THR A 22 31.76 18.70 11.98
C THR A 22 31.81 17.22 12.38
N PHE A 23 30.71 16.61 12.81
CA PHE A 23 30.56 15.18 13.02
C PHE A 23 29.09 14.77 12.93
N GLU A 24 28.88 13.59 12.38
CA GLU A 24 27.57 12.93 12.26
C GLU A 24 27.60 11.63 13.05
N THR A 25 26.54 11.36 13.83
CA THR A 25 26.41 10.09 14.52
C THR A 25 25.87 9.04 13.55
N ILE A 26 26.69 8.05 13.23
CA ILE A 26 26.29 6.91 12.39
C ILE A 26 25.96 5.74 13.31
N ASP A 27 24.71 5.27 13.28
CA ASP A 27 24.32 4.03 13.94
C ASP A 27 24.59 2.85 13.00
N LEU A 28 25.70 2.15 13.26
CA LEU A 28 26.10 0.96 12.51
C LEU A 28 25.38 -0.31 12.99
N ASN A 29 24.53 -0.22 14.02
CA ASN A 29 23.75 -1.34 14.55
C ASN A 29 22.34 -1.39 13.98
N GLN A 30 22.01 -0.60 12.94
CA GLN A 30 20.73 -0.76 12.27
C GLN A 30 20.61 -2.21 11.78
N PRO A 31 19.55 -2.94 12.16
CA PRO A 31 19.38 -4.29 11.71
C PRO A 31 19.32 -4.29 10.18
N GLN A 32 20.27 -5.00 9.55
CA GLN A 32 20.17 -5.24 8.11
C GLN A 32 18.84 -5.90 7.85
N LYS A 33 18.08 -5.39 6.90
CA LYS A 33 16.83 -6.01 6.45
C LYS A 33 17.16 -7.39 5.88
N LYS A 34 16.90 -8.44 6.65
CA LYS A 34 17.24 -9.83 6.31
C LYS A 34 16.14 -10.55 5.55
N VAL A 35 14.99 -9.92 5.40
CA VAL A 35 13.80 -10.53 4.80
C VAL A 35 13.30 -9.66 3.67
N THR A 36 13.12 -10.27 2.50
CA THR A 36 12.35 -9.68 1.40
C THR A 36 10.90 -10.11 1.55
N LEU A 37 9.99 -9.14 1.65
CA LEU A 37 8.56 -9.37 1.76
C LEU A 37 7.88 -9.01 0.44
N TYR A 38 7.30 -10.01 -0.21
CA TYR A 38 6.46 -9.80 -1.38
C TYR A 38 4.99 -9.73 -0.96
N TYR A 39 4.37 -8.60 -1.22
CA TYR A 39 2.92 -8.41 -1.08
C TYR A 39 2.27 -8.52 -2.46
N VAL A 40 1.69 -9.69 -2.74
CA VAL A 40 0.98 -9.92 -4.00
C VAL A 40 -0.47 -9.49 -3.84
N THR A 41 -0.90 -8.56 -4.68
CA THR A 41 -2.12 -7.80 -4.51
C THR A 41 -2.73 -7.41 -5.86
N ASP A 42 -3.90 -6.76 -5.82
CA ASP A 42 -4.55 -6.17 -6.99
C ASP A 42 -5.30 -4.89 -6.58
N PRO A 43 -5.39 -3.85 -7.43
CA PRO A 43 -6.05 -2.59 -7.11
C PRO A 43 -7.52 -2.72 -6.72
N ILE A 44 -8.26 -3.69 -7.28
CA ILE A 44 -9.69 -3.92 -7.00
C ILE A 44 -9.95 -5.11 -6.07
N CYS A 45 -8.94 -5.64 -5.42
CA CYS A 45 -9.10 -6.73 -4.46
C CYS A 45 -9.64 -6.21 -3.12
N SER A 46 -10.93 -6.47 -2.82
CA SER A 46 -11.59 -6.03 -1.58
C SER A 46 -10.92 -6.56 -0.31
N HIS A 47 -10.48 -7.83 -0.31
CA HIS A 47 -9.73 -8.40 0.81
C HIS A 47 -8.34 -7.78 0.97
N CYS A 48 -7.73 -7.27 -0.10
CA CYS A 48 -6.47 -6.53 -0.02
C CYS A 48 -6.70 -5.15 0.61
N TRP A 49 -7.83 -4.50 0.30
CA TRP A 49 -8.24 -3.26 0.95
C TRP A 49 -8.55 -3.48 2.43
N ALA A 50 -9.30 -4.52 2.76
CA ALA A 50 -9.59 -4.92 4.15
C ALA A 50 -8.34 -5.23 4.98
N LEU A 51 -7.24 -5.63 4.34
CA LEU A 51 -5.95 -5.89 5.00
C LEU A 51 -5.15 -4.62 5.29
N GLU A 52 -5.40 -3.50 4.60
CA GLU A 52 -4.58 -2.27 4.72
C GLU A 52 -4.29 -1.84 6.17
N PRO A 53 -5.27 -1.81 7.11
CA PRO A 53 -4.99 -1.42 8.49
C PRO A 53 -3.95 -2.32 9.18
N VAL A 54 -4.06 -3.62 8.96
CA VAL A 54 -3.15 -4.61 9.58
C VAL A 54 -1.78 -4.58 8.91
N LEU A 55 -1.74 -4.46 7.58
CA LEU A 55 -0.48 -4.36 6.83
C LEU A 55 0.30 -3.10 7.24
N ARG A 56 -0.38 -1.96 7.35
CA ARG A 56 0.21 -0.72 7.83
C ARG A 56 0.78 -0.88 9.24
N LYS A 57 0.01 -1.48 10.17
CA LYS A 57 0.49 -1.74 11.51
C LYS A 57 1.72 -2.64 11.51
N PHE A 58 1.72 -3.67 10.68
CA PHE A 58 2.86 -4.57 10.54
C PHE A 58 4.11 -3.83 10.03
N GLU A 59 3.96 -2.95 9.04
CA GLU A 59 5.07 -2.12 8.54
C GLU A 59 5.56 -1.11 9.56
N GLU A 60 4.66 -0.37 10.22
CA GLU A 60 5.05 0.64 11.23
C GLU A 60 5.76 -0.01 12.43
N GLN A 61 5.35 -1.21 12.84
CA GLN A 61 5.91 -1.87 14.01
C GLN A 61 7.12 -2.74 13.72
N TYR A 62 7.19 -3.36 12.54
CA TYR A 62 8.20 -4.38 12.22
C TYR A 62 8.95 -4.14 10.91
N GLY A 63 8.73 -3.03 10.23
CA GLY A 63 9.34 -2.71 8.93
C GLY A 63 10.88 -2.62 8.96
N GLN A 64 11.50 -2.51 10.13
CA GLN A 64 12.96 -2.58 10.27
C GLN A 64 13.55 -3.96 9.95
N TYR A 65 12.73 -5.02 9.93
CA TYR A 65 13.19 -6.38 9.69
C TYR A 65 13.07 -6.83 8.23
N PHE A 66 12.30 -6.11 7.38
CA PHE A 66 12.04 -6.53 6.02
C PHE A 66 12.02 -5.37 5.02
N GLU A 67 12.24 -5.70 3.77
CA GLU A 67 11.99 -4.83 2.63
C GLU A 67 10.71 -5.28 1.93
N LEU A 68 9.74 -4.36 1.80
CA LEU A 68 8.45 -4.65 1.16
C LEU A 68 8.51 -4.38 -0.33
N HIS A 69 8.14 -5.38 -1.12
CA HIS A 69 7.93 -5.28 -2.57
C HIS A 69 6.47 -5.60 -2.91
N THR A 70 5.79 -4.67 -3.53
CA THR A 70 4.43 -4.89 -4.01
C THR A 70 4.46 -5.47 -5.42
N VAL A 71 3.72 -6.56 -5.61
CA VAL A 71 3.61 -7.30 -6.87
C VAL A 71 2.15 -7.34 -7.31
N MET A 72 1.85 -6.91 -8.52
CA MET A 72 0.49 -6.97 -9.07
C MET A 72 0.14 -8.40 -9.46
N GLY A 73 -1.03 -8.87 -9.01
CA GLY A 73 -1.44 -10.26 -9.19
C GLY A 73 -2.32 -10.54 -10.39
N GLY A 74 -3.05 -9.51 -10.89
CA GLY A 74 -3.93 -9.62 -12.05
C GLY A 74 -5.24 -10.34 -11.75
N LEU A 75 -6.13 -9.67 -10.99
CA LEU A 75 -7.41 -10.25 -10.60
C LEU A 75 -8.41 -10.31 -11.76
N LEU A 76 -8.51 -9.25 -12.56
CA LEU A 76 -9.49 -9.12 -13.64
C LEU A 76 -8.82 -8.57 -14.91
N GLU A 77 -8.59 -9.42 -15.90
CA GLU A 77 -8.14 -8.97 -17.21
C GLU A 77 -9.31 -8.32 -18.00
N SER A 78 -10.41 -9.05 -18.10
CA SER A 78 -11.66 -8.60 -18.70
C SER A 78 -12.82 -9.46 -18.17
N TRP A 79 -14.05 -9.06 -18.44
CA TRP A 79 -15.23 -9.88 -18.14
C TRP A 79 -15.46 -11.03 -19.12
N ASP A 80 -14.74 -11.08 -20.23
CA ASP A 80 -14.86 -12.14 -21.21
C ASP A 80 -14.32 -13.46 -20.67
N GLY A 81 -15.23 -14.36 -20.28
CA GLY A 81 -14.90 -15.66 -19.70
C GLY A 81 -14.44 -15.62 -18.23
N PHE A 82 -14.50 -14.49 -17.56
CA PHE A 82 -14.24 -14.39 -16.13
C PHE A 82 -15.38 -15.00 -15.32
N ALA A 83 -15.03 -15.86 -14.36
CA ALA A 83 -15.94 -16.31 -13.31
C ALA A 83 -15.15 -16.68 -12.05
N ASP A 84 -15.57 -16.16 -10.90
CA ASP A 84 -15.15 -16.64 -9.58
C ASP A 84 -16.28 -17.46 -8.97
N VAL A 85 -16.29 -18.75 -9.32
CA VAL A 85 -17.35 -19.68 -8.91
C VAL A 85 -17.39 -19.86 -7.39
N ALA A 86 -16.24 -19.75 -6.71
CA ALA A 86 -16.16 -19.91 -5.26
C ALA A 86 -16.91 -18.81 -4.51
N ASN A 87 -16.93 -17.60 -5.07
CA ASN A 87 -17.63 -16.43 -4.52
C ASN A 87 -18.96 -16.13 -5.26
N GLY A 88 -19.39 -17.00 -6.18
CA GLY A 88 -20.63 -16.83 -6.92
C GLY A 88 -20.62 -15.65 -7.89
N ILE A 89 -19.44 -15.20 -8.35
CA ILE A 89 -19.28 -14.05 -9.23
C ILE A 89 -19.17 -14.54 -10.70
N GLY A 90 -20.16 -14.20 -11.51
CA GLY A 90 -20.17 -14.44 -12.95
C GLY A 90 -20.43 -13.19 -13.79
N SER A 91 -20.72 -12.07 -13.12
CA SER A 91 -21.01 -10.78 -13.76
C SER A 91 -20.56 -9.61 -12.86
N PRO A 92 -20.40 -8.39 -13.42
CA PRO A 92 -20.05 -7.21 -12.61
C PRO A 92 -20.99 -6.99 -11.42
N SER A 93 -22.31 -7.13 -11.61
CA SER A 93 -23.29 -6.91 -10.55
C SER A 93 -23.17 -7.85 -9.36
N ASP A 94 -22.61 -9.04 -9.54
CA ASP A 94 -22.42 -10.02 -8.45
C ASP A 94 -21.33 -9.55 -7.48
N VAL A 95 -20.36 -8.79 -7.97
CA VAL A 95 -19.25 -8.23 -7.15
C VAL A 95 -19.77 -7.26 -6.09
N ALA A 96 -20.85 -6.50 -6.38
CA ALA A 96 -21.40 -5.51 -5.48
C ALA A 96 -21.80 -6.10 -4.11
N GLY A 97 -22.41 -7.30 -4.12
CA GLY A 97 -22.79 -8.01 -2.89
C GLY A 97 -21.56 -8.45 -2.11
N HIS A 98 -20.62 -9.11 -2.78
CA HIS A 98 -19.36 -9.56 -2.17
C HIS A 98 -18.56 -8.41 -1.57
N TRP A 99 -18.46 -7.27 -2.27
CA TRP A 99 -17.75 -6.11 -1.76
C TRP A 99 -18.38 -5.54 -0.48
N ARG A 100 -19.72 -5.45 -0.44
CA ARG A 100 -20.43 -4.98 0.77
C ARG A 100 -20.20 -5.91 1.96
N GLU A 101 -20.26 -7.23 1.76
CA GLU A 101 -19.97 -8.21 2.82
C GLU A 101 -18.54 -8.03 3.37
N VAL A 102 -17.54 -7.82 2.50
CA VAL A 102 -16.16 -7.56 2.92
C VAL A 102 -16.06 -6.23 3.68
N GLY A 103 -16.75 -5.18 3.22
CA GLY A 103 -16.84 -3.88 3.90
C GLY A 103 -17.45 -3.99 5.30
N GLU A 104 -18.59 -4.66 5.44
CA GLU A 104 -19.25 -4.89 6.72
C GLU A 104 -18.38 -5.67 7.71
N TYR A 105 -17.73 -6.74 7.23
CA TYR A 105 -16.85 -7.55 8.06
C TYR A 105 -15.59 -6.81 8.50
N SER A 106 -14.93 -6.10 7.59
CA SER A 106 -13.66 -5.42 7.87
C SER A 106 -13.84 -4.04 8.50
N ARG A 107 -14.98 -3.40 8.30
CA ARG A 107 -15.26 -2.00 8.59
C ARG A 107 -14.35 -1.02 7.84
N MET A 108 -13.66 -1.48 6.80
CA MET A 108 -13.08 -0.58 5.80
C MET A 108 -14.17 -0.18 4.81
N PRO A 109 -14.32 1.12 4.49
CA PRO A 109 -15.39 1.57 3.59
C PRO A 109 -15.29 0.93 2.21
N ILE A 110 -16.36 0.23 1.80
CA ILE A 110 -16.51 -0.38 0.48
C ILE A 110 -17.94 -0.16 -0.01
N ASP A 111 -18.14 0.72 -0.97
CA ASP A 111 -19.48 1.04 -1.49
C ASP A 111 -19.98 -0.08 -2.39
N GLY A 112 -19.37 -0.60 -3.32
CA GLY A 112 -19.85 -1.65 -4.22
C GLY A 112 -20.95 -1.22 -5.22
N SER A 113 -21.55 -0.04 -5.11
CA SER A 113 -22.58 0.42 -6.07
C SER A 113 -21.99 0.68 -7.47
N LEU A 114 -20.72 1.00 -7.55
CA LEU A 114 -19.94 1.10 -8.79
C LEU A 114 -20.20 -0.07 -9.75
N TRP A 115 -20.35 -1.28 -9.23
CA TRP A 115 -20.51 -2.49 -10.03
C TRP A 115 -21.87 -2.58 -10.78
N HIS A 116 -22.83 -1.75 -10.38
CA HIS A 116 -24.12 -1.63 -11.07
C HIS A 116 -24.12 -0.51 -12.11
N ASP A 117 -23.47 0.61 -11.79
CA ASP A 117 -23.64 1.85 -12.58
C ASP A 117 -22.48 2.09 -13.56
N ASN A 118 -21.26 1.83 -13.13
CA ASN A 118 -20.03 2.05 -13.91
C ASN A 118 -18.96 1.01 -13.55
N PRO A 119 -19.16 -0.27 -13.91
CA PRO A 119 -18.31 -1.35 -13.44
C PRO A 119 -16.88 -1.25 -13.97
N VAL A 120 -15.92 -1.59 -13.13
CA VAL A 120 -14.52 -1.77 -13.55
C VAL A 120 -14.46 -2.93 -14.57
N HIS A 121 -13.91 -2.65 -15.73
CA HIS A 121 -13.80 -3.65 -16.80
C HIS A 121 -12.47 -4.40 -16.81
N SER A 122 -11.44 -3.83 -16.20
CA SER A 122 -10.12 -4.46 -16.05
C SER A 122 -9.34 -3.87 -14.89
N SER A 123 -8.73 -4.72 -14.06
CA SER A 123 -7.76 -4.29 -13.04
C SER A 123 -6.34 -4.13 -13.61
N PHE A 124 -6.11 -4.59 -14.83
CA PHE A 124 -4.79 -4.49 -15.47
C PHE A 124 -4.42 -3.05 -15.82
N ILE A 125 -5.41 -2.20 -16.14
CA ILE A 125 -5.18 -0.78 -16.46
C ILE A 125 -4.54 -0.05 -15.27
N PRO A 126 -5.18 0.04 -14.09
CA PRO A 126 -4.56 0.68 -12.93
C PRO A 126 -3.29 -0.03 -12.45
N SER A 127 -3.17 -1.35 -12.66
CA SER A 127 -1.94 -2.10 -12.36
C SER A 127 -0.76 -1.66 -13.23
N ARG A 128 -0.97 -1.41 -14.52
CA ARG A 128 0.08 -0.87 -15.41
C ARG A 128 0.50 0.54 -15.02
N VAL A 129 -0.48 1.40 -14.67
CA VAL A 129 -0.19 2.76 -14.16
C VAL A 129 0.67 2.67 -12.90
N TYR A 130 0.31 1.80 -11.94
CA TYR A 130 1.13 1.52 -10.77
C TYR A 130 2.58 1.17 -11.16
N LYS A 131 2.77 0.27 -12.13
CA LYS A 131 4.10 -0.16 -12.59
C LYS A 131 4.92 0.97 -13.21
N ILE A 132 4.29 1.87 -13.98
CA ILE A 132 5.00 3.03 -14.54
C ILE A 132 5.40 4.01 -13.44
N VAL A 133 4.52 4.28 -12.46
CA VAL A 133 4.85 5.11 -11.29
C VAL A 133 5.99 4.47 -10.49
N GLN A 134 5.97 3.14 -10.30
CA GLN A 134 6.99 2.38 -9.58
C GLN A 134 8.40 2.52 -10.21
N GLN A 135 8.49 2.66 -11.53
CA GLN A 135 9.76 2.92 -12.22
C GLN A 135 10.36 4.29 -11.87
N GLN A 136 9.56 5.23 -11.42
CA GLN A 136 10.04 6.54 -11.01
C GLN A 136 10.36 6.57 -9.51
N ASP A 137 9.44 6.04 -8.70
CA ASP A 137 9.60 6.01 -7.24
C ASP A 137 8.66 4.97 -6.61
N GLU A 138 9.23 4.05 -5.84
CA GLU A 138 8.50 2.97 -5.16
C GLU A 138 7.48 3.50 -4.13
N GLN A 139 7.83 4.56 -3.41
CA GLN A 139 6.95 5.14 -2.39
C GLN A 139 5.77 5.87 -3.04
N LEU A 140 6.00 6.57 -4.15
CA LEU A 140 4.91 7.20 -4.91
C LEU A 140 3.98 6.15 -5.52
N ALA A 141 4.50 5.01 -5.97
CA ALA A 141 3.66 3.91 -6.47
C ALA A 141 2.76 3.34 -5.35
N ARG A 142 3.28 3.17 -4.16
CA ARG A 142 2.48 2.73 -3.00
C ARG A 142 1.41 3.76 -2.64
N THR A 143 1.74 5.04 -2.72
CA THR A 143 0.77 6.12 -2.51
C THR A 143 -0.28 6.11 -3.63
N PHE A 144 0.12 5.90 -4.89
CA PHE A 144 -0.83 5.72 -6.00
C PHE A 144 -1.81 4.57 -5.74
N LEU A 145 -1.31 3.39 -5.36
CA LEU A 145 -2.17 2.23 -5.07
C LEU A 145 -3.16 2.54 -3.95
N ARG A 146 -2.70 3.25 -2.91
CA ARG A 146 -3.56 3.70 -1.82
C ARG A 146 -4.67 4.64 -2.31
N ARG A 147 -4.34 5.66 -3.12
CA ARG A 147 -5.33 6.59 -3.68
C ARG A 147 -6.31 5.90 -4.63
N ALA A 148 -5.81 5.00 -5.47
CA ALA A 148 -6.66 4.22 -6.36
C ALA A 148 -7.67 3.34 -5.58
N ARG A 149 -7.26 2.75 -4.47
CA ARG A 149 -8.16 1.99 -3.60
C ARG A 149 -9.16 2.87 -2.87
N GLU A 150 -8.76 4.02 -2.34
CA GLU A 150 -9.71 5.00 -1.78
C GLU A 150 -10.77 5.39 -2.81
N ALA A 151 -10.34 5.73 -4.02
CA ALA A 151 -11.23 6.12 -5.11
C ALA A 151 -12.26 5.02 -5.42
N VAL A 152 -11.81 3.78 -5.63
CA VAL A 152 -12.70 2.70 -6.08
C VAL A 152 -13.55 2.12 -4.95
N PHE A 153 -13.02 1.96 -3.74
CA PHE A 153 -13.73 1.32 -2.65
C PHE A 153 -14.59 2.28 -1.84
N ALA A 154 -14.03 3.42 -1.44
CA ALA A 154 -14.71 4.36 -0.58
C ALA A 154 -15.50 5.41 -1.37
N PHE A 155 -14.93 5.94 -2.45
CA PHE A 155 -15.52 7.07 -3.18
C PHE A 155 -16.21 6.67 -4.49
N ASN A 156 -16.32 5.37 -4.77
CA ASN A 156 -17.11 4.83 -5.88
C ASN A 156 -16.69 5.34 -7.27
N GLU A 157 -15.40 5.62 -7.45
CA GLU A 157 -14.81 6.07 -8.70
C GLU A 157 -14.21 4.91 -9.50
N ASN A 158 -14.49 4.83 -10.78
CA ASN A 158 -13.96 3.75 -11.63
C ASN A 158 -12.49 3.97 -11.96
N ILE A 159 -11.59 3.24 -11.34
CA ILE A 159 -10.14 3.32 -11.59
C ILE A 159 -9.68 2.64 -12.89
N ALA A 160 -10.59 2.12 -13.72
CA ALA A 160 -10.30 1.79 -15.10
C ALA A 160 -10.59 2.97 -16.06
N ASP A 161 -11.15 4.07 -15.55
CA ASP A 161 -11.34 5.31 -16.29
C ASP A 161 -10.03 6.12 -16.32
N GLU A 162 -9.63 6.48 -17.52
CA GLU A 162 -8.40 7.24 -17.78
C GLU A 162 -8.34 8.56 -17.00
N LEU A 163 -9.45 9.30 -16.94
CA LEU A 163 -9.49 10.59 -16.25
C LEU A 163 -9.33 10.43 -14.74
N VAL A 164 -9.88 9.38 -14.15
CA VAL A 164 -9.71 9.08 -12.73
C VAL A 164 -8.23 8.78 -12.43
N LEU A 165 -7.59 7.96 -13.26
CA LEU A 165 -6.16 7.63 -13.10
C LEU A 165 -5.26 8.86 -13.29
N ILE A 166 -5.51 9.69 -14.31
CA ILE A 166 -4.79 10.93 -14.55
C ILE A 166 -4.88 11.84 -13.31
N ASN A 167 -6.08 12.01 -12.75
CA ASN A 167 -6.28 12.84 -11.56
C ASN A 167 -5.51 12.30 -10.35
N ILE A 168 -5.55 10.98 -10.11
CA ILE A 168 -4.80 10.36 -9.00
C ILE A 168 -3.30 10.60 -9.17
N VAL A 169 -2.76 10.38 -10.37
CA VAL A 169 -1.33 10.58 -10.65
C VAL A 169 -0.93 12.05 -10.51
N ASN A 170 -1.76 12.98 -10.98
CA ASN A 170 -1.52 14.42 -10.84
C ASN A 170 -1.45 14.86 -9.36
N GLN A 171 -2.28 14.28 -8.49
CA GLN A 171 -2.23 14.53 -7.04
C GLN A 171 -0.91 14.10 -6.39
N LEU A 172 -0.17 13.19 -7.02
CA LEU A 172 1.17 12.79 -6.58
C LEU A 172 2.28 13.74 -7.06
N GLY A 173 1.94 14.79 -7.82
CA GLY A 173 2.89 15.72 -8.40
C GLY A 173 3.58 15.20 -9.67
N LEU A 174 3.02 14.17 -10.30
CA LEU A 174 3.51 13.58 -11.54
C LEU A 174 2.64 14.01 -12.74
N ASP A 175 3.14 13.80 -13.95
CA ASP A 175 2.38 14.03 -15.18
C ASP A 175 1.44 12.86 -15.47
N GLY A 176 0.16 13.02 -15.07
CA GLY A 176 -0.84 11.97 -15.20
C GLY A 176 -1.12 11.54 -16.64
N GLU A 177 -1.22 12.49 -17.58
CA GLU A 177 -1.45 12.17 -18.99
C GLU A 177 -0.29 11.35 -19.59
N ALA A 178 0.94 11.76 -19.31
CA ALA A 178 2.12 11.05 -19.79
C ALA A 178 2.21 9.64 -19.20
N ILE A 179 1.99 9.48 -17.89
CA ILE A 179 2.09 8.20 -17.19
C ILE A 179 1.00 7.23 -17.62
N VAL A 180 -0.26 7.67 -17.67
CA VAL A 180 -1.37 6.81 -18.07
C VAL A 180 -1.20 6.37 -19.54
N LYS A 181 -0.78 7.29 -20.41
CA LYS A 181 -0.46 6.95 -21.80
C LYS A 181 0.71 5.95 -21.90
N GLU A 182 1.79 6.12 -21.13
CA GLU A 182 2.93 5.19 -21.11
C GLU A 182 2.50 3.80 -20.60
N ALA A 183 1.59 3.74 -19.64
CA ALA A 183 1.05 2.49 -19.11
C ALA A 183 0.29 1.64 -20.16
N GLU A 184 -0.26 2.27 -21.18
CA GLU A 184 -0.92 1.58 -22.29
C GLU A 184 0.02 1.10 -23.40
N LEU A 185 1.29 1.56 -23.37
CA LEU A 185 2.30 1.12 -24.33
C LEU A 185 2.95 -0.21 -23.91
N THR A 186 3.75 -0.77 -24.79
CA THR A 186 4.48 -2.03 -24.59
C THR A 186 5.17 -2.12 -23.23
N LYS A 187 5.78 -1.03 -22.77
CA LYS A 187 6.48 -0.98 -21.47
C LYS A 187 5.55 -1.29 -20.29
N GLY A 188 4.35 -0.70 -20.25
CA GLY A 188 3.39 -0.96 -19.17
C GLY A 188 2.97 -2.44 -19.13
N HIS A 189 2.74 -3.04 -20.30
CA HIS A 189 2.41 -4.46 -20.42
C HIS A 189 3.58 -5.36 -19.97
N GLU A 190 4.80 -5.11 -20.45
CA GLU A 190 5.98 -5.89 -20.09
C GLU A 190 6.26 -5.85 -18.57
N LEU A 191 6.12 -4.68 -17.94
CA LEU A 191 6.31 -4.54 -16.49
C LEU A 191 5.25 -5.31 -15.69
N LEU A 192 3.99 -5.29 -16.13
CA LEU A 192 2.92 -6.06 -15.49
C LEU A 192 3.10 -7.56 -15.71
N ASP A 193 3.53 -7.99 -16.90
CA ASP A 193 3.83 -9.39 -17.20
C ASP A 193 4.98 -9.95 -16.34
N GLN A 194 5.96 -9.11 -15.99
CA GLN A 194 7.03 -9.47 -15.04
C GLN A 194 6.45 -9.75 -13.65
N ASP A 195 5.53 -8.92 -13.15
CA ASP A 195 4.85 -9.16 -11.88
C ASP A 195 4.03 -10.46 -11.91
N PHE A 196 3.32 -10.72 -12.99
CA PHE A 196 2.57 -11.97 -13.16
C PHE A 196 3.50 -13.20 -13.20
N ALA A 197 4.65 -13.07 -13.87
CA ALA A 197 5.65 -14.14 -13.88
C ALA A 197 6.22 -14.38 -12.46
N GLN A 198 6.49 -13.32 -11.72
CA GLN A 198 6.95 -13.40 -10.34
C GLN A 198 5.89 -14.03 -9.43
N ALA A 199 4.65 -13.57 -9.47
CA ALA A 199 3.55 -14.13 -8.69
C ALA A 199 3.38 -15.64 -8.96
N ARG A 200 3.43 -16.04 -10.24
CA ARG A 200 3.40 -17.46 -10.64
C ARG A 200 4.59 -18.25 -10.10
N SER A 201 5.81 -17.71 -10.20
CA SER A 201 7.02 -18.38 -9.70
C SER A 201 6.99 -18.60 -8.19
N LEU A 202 6.35 -17.68 -7.46
CA LEU A 202 6.11 -17.77 -6.02
C LEU A 202 4.91 -18.68 -5.65
N GLY A 203 4.23 -19.26 -6.66
CA GLY A 203 3.08 -20.15 -6.48
C GLY A 203 1.87 -19.47 -5.86
N VAL A 204 1.63 -18.19 -6.19
CA VAL A 204 0.46 -17.43 -5.76
C VAL A 204 -0.76 -17.89 -6.56
N ARG A 205 -1.91 -18.04 -5.87
CA ARG A 205 -3.19 -18.48 -6.46
C ARG A 205 -4.39 -17.62 -6.04
N GLY A 206 -4.14 -16.58 -5.26
CA GLY A 206 -5.19 -15.68 -4.76
C GLY A 206 -4.60 -14.50 -3.98
N PHE A 207 -5.42 -13.52 -3.67
CA PHE A 207 -5.04 -12.25 -3.05
C PHE A 207 -5.87 -11.97 -1.80
N PRO A 208 -5.30 -11.25 -0.82
CA PRO A 208 -3.87 -10.92 -0.70
C PRO A 208 -3.01 -12.16 -0.41
N THR A 209 -1.76 -12.14 -0.84
CA THR A 209 -0.76 -13.14 -0.42
C THR A 209 0.52 -12.40 -0.02
N ILE A 210 1.03 -12.71 1.17
CA ILE A 210 2.31 -12.21 1.67
C ILE A 210 3.31 -13.35 1.69
N ILE A 211 4.48 -13.12 1.10
CA ILE A 211 5.57 -14.09 1.05
C ILE A 211 6.82 -13.42 1.60
N MET A 212 7.36 -14.00 2.65
CA MET A 212 8.59 -13.55 3.31
C MET A 212 9.72 -14.51 2.92
N VAL A 213 10.81 -13.98 2.37
CA VAL A 213 11.96 -14.76 1.92
C VAL A 213 13.21 -14.24 2.59
N ASN A 214 14.03 -15.14 3.14
CA ASN A 214 15.31 -14.79 3.74
C ASN A 214 16.47 -14.91 2.72
N GLU A 215 17.67 -14.55 3.16
CA GLU A 215 18.90 -14.61 2.34
C GLU A 215 19.27 -16.03 1.86
N GLU A 216 18.76 -17.08 2.53
CA GLU A 216 18.95 -18.49 2.13
C GLU A 216 17.90 -18.96 1.09
N ASN A 217 17.07 -18.06 0.56
CA ASN A 217 15.93 -18.37 -0.31
C ASN A 217 14.89 -19.32 0.32
N LYS A 218 14.80 -19.36 1.64
CA LYS A 218 13.69 -20.01 2.34
C LYS A 218 12.55 -19.03 2.48
N GLY A 219 11.30 -19.51 2.39
CA GLY A 219 10.13 -18.66 2.39
C GLY A 219 9.01 -19.11 3.32
N VAL A 220 8.28 -18.15 3.85
CA VAL A 220 6.98 -18.33 4.52
C VAL A 220 5.92 -17.65 3.68
N LYS A 221 4.84 -18.35 3.34
CA LYS A 221 3.72 -17.84 2.56
C LYS A 221 2.46 -17.78 3.42
N ILE A 222 1.83 -16.62 3.49
CA ILE A 222 0.58 -16.36 4.19
C ILE A 222 -0.46 -15.92 3.16
N VAL A 223 -1.56 -16.69 3.04
CA VAL A 223 -2.62 -16.44 2.06
C VAL A 223 -3.85 -15.88 2.76
N GLY A 224 -4.46 -14.88 2.15
CA GLY A 224 -5.63 -14.18 2.63
C GLY A 224 -5.32 -13.11 3.69
N SER A 225 -6.34 -12.31 4.01
CA SER A 225 -6.26 -11.34 5.10
C SER A 225 -6.23 -12.07 6.43
N ARG A 226 -5.18 -11.82 7.23
CA ARG A 226 -4.95 -12.47 8.53
C ARG A 226 -4.71 -11.41 9.61
N PRO A 227 -4.97 -11.72 10.89
CA PRO A 227 -4.57 -10.89 12.01
C PRO A 227 -3.05 -10.68 12.08
N LEU A 228 -2.60 -9.60 12.72
CA LEU A 228 -1.20 -9.18 12.82
C LEU A 228 -0.27 -10.29 13.29
N GLU A 229 -0.71 -11.11 14.26
CA GLU A 229 0.08 -12.19 14.88
C GLU A 229 0.55 -13.23 13.85
N TYR A 230 -0.20 -13.44 12.76
CA TYR A 230 0.19 -14.37 11.70
C TYR A 230 1.41 -13.83 10.93
N TYR A 231 1.45 -12.54 10.66
CA TYR A 231 2.57 -11.89 9.97
C TYR A 231 3.80 -11.82 10.86
N VAL A 232 3.63 -11.50 12.15
CA VAL A 232 4.71 -11.47 13.12
C VAL A 232 5.32 -12.88 13.30
N LYS A 233 4.49 -13.92 13.48
CA LYS A 233 4.96 -15.30 13.56
C LYS A 233 5.67 -15.77 12.29
N GLY A 234 5.15 -15.38 11.11
CA GLY A 234 5.81 -15.66 9.85
C GLY A 234 7.20 -15.02 9.77
N LEU A 235 7.32 -13.77 10.23
CA LEU A 235 8.59 -13.04 10.29
C LEU A 235 9.58 -13.65 11.30
N GLU A 236 9.12 -14.03 12.50
CA GLU A 236 9.93 -14.76 13.48
C GLU A 236 10.45 -16.09 12.92
N GLN A 237 9.56 -16.84 12.25
CA GLN A 237 9.92 -18.12 11.65
C GLN A 237 10.99 -17.98 10.56
N ILE A 238 10.86 -16.98 9.68
CA ILE A 238 11.81 -16.81 8.56
C ILE A 238 13.15 -16.23 9.01
N LEU A 239 13.15 -15.44 10.09
CA LEU A 239 14.36 -14.93 10.73
C LEU A 239 15.06 -16.00 11.60
N GLY A 240 14.36 -17.08 11.95
CA GLY A 240 14.89 -18.13 12.82
C GLY A 240 15.14 -17.66 14.25
N THR A 241 14.45 -16.60 14.71
CA THR A 241 14.60 -16.10 16.08
C THR A 241 13.75 -16.88 17.06
N THR A 242 14.26 -17.12 18.26
CA THR A 242 13.54 -17.69 19.40
C THR A 242 13.02 -16.64 20.36
N GLU A 243 13.52 -15.41 20.25
CA GLU A 243 13.05 -14.29 21.03
C GLU A 243 12.00 -13.47 20.25
N PRO A 244 11.00 -12.93 20.94
CA PRO A 244 9.99 -12.09 20.30
C PRO A 244 10.61 -10.88 19.59
N LEU A 245 10.12 -10.56 18.41
CA LEU A 245 10.55 -9.37 17.69
C LEU A 245 10.11 -8.10 18.41
N GLN A 246 10.97 -7.10 18.37
CA GLN A 246 10.67 -5.80 18.99
C GLN A 246 9.82 -4.94 18.05
N ALA A 247 8.61 -4.64 18.48
CA ALA A 247 7.74 -3.69 17.78
C ALA A 247 8.22 -2.26 18.00
N GLN A 248 8.30 -1.49 16.93
CA GLN A 248 8.49 -0.04 17.03
C GLN A 248 7.18 0.64 17.41
N THR A 249 7.29 1.82 18.05
CA THR A 249 6.12 2.66 18.30
C THR A 249 5.67 3.29 16.97
N PRO A 250 4.39 3.16 16.58
CA PRO A 250 3.89 3.81 15.37
C PRO A 250 4.10 5.32 15.40
N ALA A 251 4.18 5.93 14.22
CA ALA A 251 4.24 7.38 14.09
C ALA A 251 3.03 8.04 14.80
N SER A 252 3.17 9.29 15.24
CA SER A 252 2.02 10.01 15.80
C SER A 252 0.91 10.18 14.75
N LEU A 253 -0.35 10.23 15.20
CA LEU A 253 -1.50 10.40 14.32
C LEU A 253 -1.36 11.63 13.40
N LYS A 254 -0.82 12.73 13.91
CA LYS A 254 -0.54 13.93 13.11
C LYS A 254 0.44 13.64 11.96
N LYS A 255 1.58 13.01 12.24
CA LYS A 255 2.56 12.64 11.20
C LYS A 255 1.99 11.67 10.18
N LEU A 256 1.17 10.72 10.65
CA LEU A 256 0.51 9.77 9.76
C LEU A 256 -0.49 10.47 8.84
N LEU A 257 -1.32 11.38 9.36
CA LEU A 257 -2.26 12.15 8.55
C LEU A 257 -1.54 13.10 7.57
N GLU A 258 -0.43 13.69 7.98
CA GLU A 258 0.41 14.51 7.09
C GLU A 258 0.95 13.71 5.90
N LYS A 259 1.34 12.46 6.14
CA LYS A 259 1.85 11.54 5.11
C LYS A 259 0.73 11.02 4.21
N GLU A 260 -0.36 10.56 4.81
CA GLU A 260 -1.42 9.85 4.09
C GLU A 260 -2.51 10.78 3.52
N GLY A 261 -2.67 11.99 4.06
CA GLY A 261 -3.71 12.95 3.67
C GLY A 261 -5.13 12.57 4.10
N LEU A 262 -5.46 11.28 4.16
CA LEU A 262 -6.74 10.73 4.58
C LEU A 262 -6.54 9.45 5.40
N LEU A 263 -7.31 9.30 6.50
CA LEU A 263 -7.32 8.11 7.34
C LEU A 263 -8.74 7.75 7.74
N PHE A 264 -9.12 6.50 7.55
CA PHE A 264 -10.38 5.97 8.06
C PHE A 264 -10.29 5.59 9.53
N SER A 265 -11.41 5.67 10.27
CA SER A 265 -11.49 5.32 11.68
C SER A 265 -10.94 3.93 11.98
N LYS A 266 -11.21 2.96 11.10
CA LYS A 266 -10.72 1.58 11.26
C LYS A 266 -9.20 1.47 11.19
N GLU A 267 -8.53 2.28 10.39
CA GLU A 267 -7.07 2.30 10.32
C GLU A 267 -6.46 2.85 11.62
N ILE A 268 -7.06 3.92 12.16
CA ILE A 268 -6.64 4.51 13.44
C ILE A 268 -6.85 3.51 14.58
N GLU A 269 -8.02 2.86 14.61
CA GLU A 269 -8.36 1.80 15.58
C GLU A 269 -7.30 0.71 15.63
N VAL A 270 -6.99 0.13 14.46
CA VAL A 270 -6.06 -1.00 14.35
C VAL A 270 -4.62 -0.58 14.66
N LEU A 271 -4.17 0.57 14.13
CA LEU A 271 -2.78 1.00 14.27
C LEU A 271 -2.43 1.31 15.73
N TYR A 272 -3.35 1.95 16.47
CA TYR A 272 -3.10 2.41 17.84
C TYR A 272 -3.73 1.51 18.91
N ASP A 273 -4.21 0.32 18.55
CA ASP A 273 -4.84 -0.64 19.49
C ASP A 273 -5.99 -0.03 20.29
N LEU A 274 -6.89 0.68 19.61
CA LEU A 274 -8.04 1.34 20.21
C LEU A 274 -9.31 0.51 20.04
N GLU A 275 -10.23 0.66 21.00
CA GLU A 275 -11.62 0.28 20.78
C GLU A 275 -12.31 1.32 19.88
N GLN A 276 -13.31 0.91 19.11
CA GLN A 276 -14.03 1.80 18.18
C GLN A 276 -14.50 3.12 18.83
N ASN A 277 -15.03 3.04 20.05
CA ASN A 277 -15.54 4.20 20.80
C ASN A 277 -14.44 5.15 21.30
N GLN A 278 -13.17 4.75 21.26
CA GLN A 278 -12.03 5.56 21.68
C GLN A 278 -11.44 6.40 20.53
N VAL A 279 -11.73 6.05 19.28
CA VAL A 279 -11.10 6.66 18.10
C VAL A 279 -11.37 8.16 18.04
N SER A 280 -12.60 8.61 18.24
CA SER A 280 -12.95 10.04 18.21
C SER A 280 -12.21 10.87 19.27
N SER A 281 -12.11 10.36 20.51
CA SER A 281 -11.38 11.03 21.58
C SER A 281 -9.87 11.04 21.33
N PHE A 282 -9.33 9.96 20.74
CA PHE A 282 -7.92 9.87 20.36
C PHE A 282 -7.57 10.89 19.27
N ILE A 283 -8.42 11.03 18.23
CA ILE A 283 -8.24 12.04 17.19
C ILE A 283 -8.19 13.45 17.82
N GLY A 284 -9.19 13.79 18.63
CA GLY A 284 -9.27 15.12 19.25
C GLY A 284 -8.14 15.43 20.24
N ALA A 285 -7.50 14.41 20.82
CA ALA A 285 -6.32 14.59 21.67
C ALA A 285 -5.01 14.69 20.87
N GLY A 286 -4.93 14.03 19.70
CA GLY A 286 -3.71 13.90 18.92
C GLY A 286 -3.50 14.95 17.83
N ILE A 287 -4.58 15.61 17.36
CA ILE A 287 -4.54 16.58 16.24
C ILE A 287 -5.45 17.78 16.57
N SER A 288 -4.99 18.99 16.24
CA SER A 288 -5.84 20.18 16.34
C SER A 288 -7.00 20.11 15.34
N SER A 289 -8.19 20.52 15.73
CA SER A 289 -9.36 20.62 14.84
C SER A 289 -9.14 21.54 13.62
N ASP A 290 -8.14 22.41 13.68
CA ASP A 290 -7.78 23.28 12.58
C ASP A 290 -6.95 22.55 11.49
N ASP A 291 -6.34 21.41 11.83
CA ASP A 291 -5.44 20.65 10.96
C ASP A 291 -6.17 19.55 10.15
N TYR A 292 -7.43 19.24 10.48
CA TYR A 292 -8.20 18.18 9.81
C TYR A 292 -9.68 18.53 9.64
N GLU A 293 -10.31 17.84 8.70
CA GLU A 293 -11.75 17.77 8.52
C GLU A 293 -12.23 16.36 8.87
N LEU A 294 -13.30 16.28 9.68
CA LEU A 294 -13.95 15.02 10.03
C LEU A 294 -15.16 14.83 9.12
N SER A 295 -15.24 13.70 8.47
CA SER A 295 -16.34 13.32 7.58
C SER A 295 -16.77 11.88 7.85
N GLU A 296 -17.85 11.44 7.22
CA GLU A 296 -18.39 10.09 7.36
C GLU A 296 -18.72 9.51 5.99
N ILE A 297 -18.43 8.22 5.81
CA ILE A 297 -18.81 7.46 4.63
C ILE A 297 -19.18 6.03 5.02
N LEU A 298 -20.34 5.55 4.53
CA LEU A 298 -20.85 4.20 4.80
C LEU A 298 -20.91 3.83 6.30
N GLY A 299 -21.19 4.83 7.15
CA GLY A 299 -21.29 4.65 8.61
C GLY A 299 -19.94 4.62 9.34
N GLU A 300 -18.82 4.82 8.65
CA GLU A 300 -17.48 4.93 9.25
C GLU A 300 -16.95 6.36 9.11
N ALA A 301 -16.39 6.87 10.20
CA ALA A 301 -15.75 8.18 10.18
C ALA A 301 -14.38 8.13 9.48
N TYR A 302 -14.00 9.25 8.88
CA TYR A 302 -12.64 9.44 8.36
C TYR A 302 -12.20 10.89 8.56
N ILE A 303 -10.91 11.09 8.61
CA ILE A 303 -10.28 12.41 8.71
C ILE A 303 -9.47 12.72 7.46
N VAL A 304 -9.57 13.97 7.01
CA VAL A 304 -8.82 14.50 5.86
C VAL A 304 -7.96 15.65 6.35
N LYS A 305 -6.72 15.70 5.93
CA LYS A 305 -5.82 16.82 6.20
C LYS A 305 -6.35 18.08 5.51
N LYS A 306 -6.38 19.20 6.24
CA LYS A 306 -6.67 20.54 5.70
C LYS A 306 -5.47 21.17 5.01
#